data_2fe4f919f617d13c8407436714382181
#
_entry.id   2fe4f919f617d13c8407436714382181
#
_cell.length_a   1.000
_cell.length_b   1.000
_cell.length_c   1.000
_cell.angle_alpha   90.00
_cell.angle_beta   90.00
_cell.angle_gamma   90.00
#
_symmetry.space_group_name_H-M   'P 1'
#
loop_
_entity.id
_entity.type
_entity.pdbx_description
1 polymer ?
#
loop_
_entity_poly.entity_id
_entity_poly.type
_entity_poly.pdbx_seq_one_letter_code
_entity_poly.pdbx_strand_id
1 'polypeptide(L)'
;MGGHIMKNIFKTTPDNCKTVILLYLFFLLSSAQQSYAQRIIRQYNNVSFSEALKDINARQHKYTINFVYDELEDFKVTKSIRNQNVPNAIMQLIGFYPIRMTQVENNIMVECTHKTTYRYKGRIVDERGNAAEYATIALLSPIDSAIVGHGVSNENGYFVIPCNSRKVLARISYIGYKTVCRIYNNTEMGIIKLYPQTMIVKGVVVKGDRPQYKMLPGGMEVAVEHTLLSKMANTFEVLNLLPRVSVNGQSISIFGKGAPIVYINNKRVHDNNEIVNITPDNIKSISVITSPGAEYDAEVESVIRIRTKERRANGFSLRADAFGKYNKWMADYELISARYQTKKFEIANSLWTMGTHDGEDNNLITDIYLPDKHYHNNQKYMTELRNRYLSEYLSADYSLNDSNSVGGSYRYYGMLKGRINSVSRQDVLLNGVAQGSIDQDEVMKPFLSSHQADIYYVGKVGQVGVDFNATYYAIKNRRNDEGFESSKELGYQEIHSSNRQNSDMWAGKLVVNIPLWKGNMSVGTELSKTDSHGTFLNEEQLVPSTKTDIHERNIAGFAQYGLVLSKWTVGLGVRYENIVRDYLSDGVKQDDVSRKYNNFFPNLSVSCNKGNWYWQLNINEKI
;
A
#
# COMPACT_ATOMS: atom_id res chain seq x y z
N MET A 1 29.50 -25.96 -37.76
CA MET A 1 29.90 -26.91 -36.72
C MET A 1 28.74 -27.72 -36.10
N GLY A 2 27.48 -27.49 -36.47
CA GLY A 2 26.30 -28.22 -35.96
C GLY A 2 25.97 -29.56 -36.63
N GLY A 3 26.53 -29.89 -37.81
CA GLY A 3 26.17 -31.09 -38.60
C GLY A 3 26.89 -32.39 -38.21
N HIS A 4 28.00 -32.33 -37.48
CA HIS A 4 28.76 -33.52 -37.11
C HIS A 4 28.35 -34.10 -35.73
N ILE A 5 27.77 -33.32 -34.85
CA ILE A 5 27.32 -33.77 -33.52
C ILE A 5 26.01 -34.55 -33.62
N MET A 6 25.10 -34.17 -34.51
CA MET A 6 23.85 -34.91 -34.74
C MET A 6 24.03 -36.31 -35.33
N LYS A 7 25.05 -36.55 -36.18
CA LYS A 7 25.28 -37.88 -36.79
C LYS A 7 25.77 -38.94 -35.80
N ASN A 8 26.37 -38.56 -34.69
CA ASN A 8 26.91 -39.52 -33.70
C ASN A 8 25.86 -39.91 -32.62
N ILE A 9 24.86 -39.09 -32.36
CA ILE A 9 23.80 -39.41 -31.38
C ILE A 9 22.83 -40.46 -31.93
N PHE A 10 22.63 -40.51 -33.27
CA PHE A 10 21.71 -41.46 -33.92
C PHE A 10 22.27 -42.88 -34.13
N LYS A 11 23.56 -43.13 -33.87
CA LYS A 11 24.16 -44.44 -34.10
C LYS A 11 24.16 -45.40 -32.92
N THR A 12 23.82 -44.91 -31.70
CA THR A 12 23.99 -45.72 -30.46
C THR A 12 22.72 -45.86 -29.60
N THR A 13 21.56 -45.38 -30.07
CA THR A 13 20.29 -45.47 -29.31
C THR A 13 19.35 -46.53 -29.89
N PRO A 14 18.65 -47.34 -29.07
CA PRO A 14 17.63 -48.30 -29.52
C PRO A 14 16.49 -47.60 -30.29
N ASP A 15 15.90 -48.30 -31.26
CA ASP A 15 14.93 -47.72 -32.20
C ASP A 15 13.68 -47.07 -31.51
N ASN A 16 13.27 -47.58 -30.36
CA ASN A 16 12.18 -46.97 -29.57
C ASN A 16 12.55 -45.61 -28.96
N CYS A 17 13.83 -45.34 -28.68
CA CYS A 17 14.29 -44.03 -28.18
C CYS A 17 14.42 -43.00 -29.31
N LYS A 18 14.73 -43.44 -30.53
CA LYS A 18 14.80 -42.54 -31.71
C LYS A 18 13.43 -41.95 -32.05
N THR A 19 12.36 -42.74 -31.90
CA THR A 19 10.99 -42.30 -32.15
C THR A 19 10.52 -41.29 -31.09
N VAL A 20 10.89 -41.47 -29.82
CA VAL A 20 10.59 -40.54 -28.75
C VAL A 20 11.39 -39.23 -28.89
N ILE A 21 12.64 -39.29 -29.28
CA ILE A 21 13.46 -38.09 -29.54
C ILE A 21 12.96 -37.34 -30.77
N LEU A 22 12.53 -38.02 -31.82
CA LEU A 22 11.90 -37.39 -33.00
C LEU A 22 10.55 -36.78 -32.68
N LEU A 23 9.73 -37.42 -31.87
CA LEU A 23 8.47 -36.85 -31.36
C LEU A 23 8.70 -35.63 -30.47
N TYR A 24 9.72 -35.65 -29.60
CA TYR A 24 10.08 -34.52 -28.76
C TYR A 24 10.67 -33.35 -29.56
N LEU A 25 11.47 -33.62 -30.58
CA LEU A 25 11.94 -32.61 -31.54
C LEU A 25 10.83 -32.07 -32.42
N PHE A 26 9.86 -32.91 -32.82
CA PHE A 26 8.68 -32.47 -33.56
C PHE A 26 7.75 -31.63 -32.69
N PHE A 27 7.61 -31.96 -31.39
CA PHE A 27 6.86 -31.16 -30.42
C PHE A 27 7.58 -29.82 -30.11
N LEU A 28 8.91 -29.79 -30.03
CA LEU A 28 9.71 -28.57 -29.91
C LEU A 28 9.68 -27.70 -31.17
N LEU A 29 9.57 -28.30 -32.35
CA LEU A 29 9.47 -27.58 -33.62
C LEU A 29 8.02 -27.11 -33.90
N SER A 30 7.02 -27.85 -33.43
CA SER A 30 5.60 -27.41 -33.55
C SER A 30 5.20 -26.34 -32.52
N SER A 31 5.91 -26.24 -31.38
CA SER A 31 5.76 -25.13 -30.43
C SER A 31 6.45 -23.84 -30.88
N ALA A 32 7.26 -23.89 -31.95
CA ALA A 32 7.88 -22.73 -32.58
C ALA A 32 7.00 -22.11 -33.70
N GLN A 33 5.67 -22.20 -33.64
CA GLN A 33 4.85 -21.21 -34.30
C GLN A 33 5.00 -19.89 -33.52
N GLN A 34 6.11 -19.20 -33.77
CA GLN A 34 6.24 -17.80 -33.43
C GLN A 34 5.11 -17.06 -34.16
N SER A 35 4.04 -16.80 -33.42
CA SER A 35 3.13 -15.74 -33.76
C SER A 35 4.01 -14.49 -33.87
N TYR A 36 4.23 -13.97 -35.06
CA TYR A 36 4.87 -12.69 -35.30
C TYR A 36 3.96 -11.62 -34.66
N ALA A 37 4.13 -11.44 -33.35
CA ALA A 37 3.46 -10.35 -32.65
C ALA A 37 4.00 -9.07 -33.26
N GLN A 38 3.12 -8.33 -33.92
CA GLN A 38 3.45 -7.05 -34.55
C GLN A 38 4.06 -6.12 -33.49
N ARG A 39 5.32 -5.71 -33.71
CA ARG A 39 6.08 -4.95 -32.73
C ARG A 39 5.99 -3.45 -33.02
N ILE A 40 5.75 -2.68 -31.96
CA ILE A 40 5.61 -1.23 -32.05
C ILE A 40 6.96 -0.57 -31.84
N ILE A 41 7.33 0.30 -32.80
CA ILE A 41 8.50 1.19 -32.71
C ILE A 41 8.01 2.60 -32.99
N ARG A 42 7.96 3.45 -31.95
CA ARG A 42 7.44 4.80 -32.03
C ARG A 42 8.08 5.73 -31.02
N GLN A 43 8.19 6.98 -31.42
CA GLN A 43 8.56 8.10 -30.55
C GLN A 43 7.41 9.07 -30.50
N TYR A 44 6.86 9.27 -29.32
CA TYR A 44 5.85 10.28 -29.04
C TYR A 44 6.52 11.44 -28.31
N ASN A 45 6.15 12.66 -28.67
CA ASN A 45 6.64 13.88 -28.03
C ASN A 45 5.48 14.83 -27.77
N ASN A 46 5.06 14.93 -26.52
CA ASN A 46 3.94 15.74 -26.07
C ASN A 46 2.60 15.48 -26.83
N VAL A 47 2.39 14.21 -27.20
CA VAL A 47 1.18 13.76 -27.91
C VAL A 47 0.12 13.36 -26.88
N SER A 48 -1.17 13.57 -27.16
CA SER A 48 -2.21 13.08 -26.26
C SER A 48 -2.20 11.55 -26.17
N PHE A 49 -2.57 11.03 -25.02
CA PHE A 49 -2.61 9.57 -24.81
C PHE A 49 -3.61 8.90 -25.78
N SER A 50 -4.74 9.55 -26.02
CA SER A 50 -5.75 9.10 -26.99
C SER A 50 -5.20 9.01 -28.41
N GLU A 51 -4.44 10.01 -28.87
CA GLU A 51 -3.79 9.98 -30.19
C GLU A 51 -2.71 8.90 -30.26
N ALA A 52 -1.94 8.71 -29.19
CA ALA A 52 -0.96 7.63 -29.13
C ALA A 52 -1.61 6.24 -29.22
N LEU A 53 -2.74 6.03 -28.56
CA LEU A 53 -3.52 4.80 -28.68
C LEU A 53 -4.10 4.60 -30.08
N LYS A 54 -4.61 5.67 -30.72
CA LYS A 54 -5.06 5.60 -32.13
C LYS A 54 -3.93 5.20 -33.06
N ASP A 55 -2.73 5.81 -32.92
CA ASP A 55 -1.57 5.47 -33.76
C ASP A 55 -1.15 4.01 -33.55
N ILE A 56 -1.15 3.50 -32.31
CA ILE A 56 -0.88 2.09 -32.03
C ILE A 56 -1.96 1.20 -32.65
N ASN A 57 -3.23 1.56 -32.50
CA ASN A 57 -4.35 0.77 -33.01
C ASN A 57 -4.34 0.68 -34.56
N ALA A 58 -3.99 1.78 -35.24
CA ALA A 58 -3.88 1.83 -36.70
C ALA A 58 -2.73 0.97 -37.27
N ARG A 59 -1.77 0.57 -36.46
CA ARG A 59 -0.55 -0.14 -36.87
C ARG A 59 -0.52 -1.60 -36.49
N GLN A 60 -1.56 -2.11 -35.90
CA GLN A 60 -1.67 -3.49 -35.48
C GLN A 60 -3.04 -4.07 -35.82
N HIS A 61 -3.14 -5.39 -35.98
CA HIS A 61 -4.38 -6.07 -36.36
C HIS A 61 -4.73 -7.22 -35.38
N LYS A 62 -3.89 -7.45 -34.36
CA LYS A 62 -4.08 -8.56 -33.41
C LYS A 62 -5.06 -8.21 -32.30
N TYR A 63 -5.02 -6.98 -31.82
CA TYR A 63 -5.76 -6.54 -30.65
C TYR A 63 -6.83 -5.52 -31.03
N THR A 64 -7.98 -5.58 -30.36
CA THR A 64 -8.98 -4.51 -30.37
C THR A 64 -8.74 -3.63 -29.17
N ILE A 65 -8.31 -2.37 -29.40
CA ILE A 65 -8.02 -1.42 -28.33
C ILE A 65 -9.23 -0.52 -28.13
N ASN A 66 -9.90 -0.67 -26.98
CA ASN A 66 -11.08 0.09 -26.61
C ASN A 66 -10.70 1.16 -25.58
N PHE A 67 -11.09 2.40 -25.82
CA PHE A 67 -10.88 3.52 -24.90
C PHE A 67 -11.86 4.64 -25.20
N VAL A 68 -12.12 5.49 -24.19
CA VAL A 68 -12.92 6.71 -24.37
C VAL A 68 -11.96 7.85 -24.66
N TYR A 69 -12.09 8.46 -25.84
CA TYR A 69 -11.13 9.47 -26.35
C TYR A 69 -10.99 10.64 -25.37
N ASP A 70 -12.11 11.24 -24.98
CA ASP A 70 -12.16 12.44 -24.13
C ASP A 70 -11.67 12.17 -22.70
N GLU A 71 -11.69 10.91 -22.25
CA GLU A 71 -11.14 10.55 -20.93
C GLU A 71 -9.62 10.58 -20.89
N LEU A 72 -8.96 10.40 -22.03
CA LEU A 72 -7.52 10.20 -22.12
C LEU A 72 -6.79 11.31 -22.90
N GLU A 73 -7.48 12.25 -23.53
CA GLU A 73 -6.87 13.26 -24.41
C GLU A 73 -5.99 14.28 -23.67
N ASP A 74 -6.32 14.56 -22.40
CA ASP A 74 -5.57 15.52 -21.58
C ASP A 74 -4.20 14.99 -21.13
N PHE A 75 -4.04 13.66 -21.06
CA PHE A 75 -2.79 13.03 -20.66
C PHE A 75 -1.77 13.12 -21.81
N LYS A 76 -0.64 13.81 -21.58
CA LYS A 76 0.39 14.04 -22.59
C LYS A 76 1.53 13.03 -22.46
N VAL A 77 1.84 12.36 -23.54
CA VAL A 77 2.86 11.30 -23.59
C VAL A 77 4.11 11.79 -24.30
N THR A 78 5.25 11.64 -23.66
CA THR A 78 6.57 11.81 -24.25
C THR A 78 7.38 10.55 -23.98
N LYS A 79 7.39 9.61 -24.92
CA LYS A 79 8.03 8.29 -24.78
C LYS A 79 8.56 7.77 -26.10
N SER A 80 9.69 7.07 -26.05
CA SER A 80 10.22 6.29 -27.17
C SER A 80 9.93 4.81 -26.94
N ILE A 81 9.02 4.24 -27.71
CA ILE A 81 8.71 2.81 -27.70
C ILE A 81 9.62 2.12 -28.71
N ARG A 82 10.39 1.15 -28.27
CA ARG A 82 11.32 0.42 -29.12
C ARG A 82 11.00 -1.08 -29.07
N ASN A 83 10.55 -1.61 -30.21
CA ASN A 83 10.39 -3.04 -30.43
C ASN A 83 9.52 -3.76 -29.38
N GLN A 84 8.41 -3.15 -28.96
CA GLN A 84 7.47 -3.69 -27.96
C GLN A 84 6.27 -4.37 -28.60
N ASN A 85 5.69 -5.38 -27.95
CA ASN A 85 4.35 -5.84 -28.29
C ASN A 85 3.32 -4.77 -27.86
N VAL A 86 2.09 -4.90 -28.37
CA VAL A 86 1.04 -3.87 -28.18
C VAL A 86 0.71 -3.64 -26.69
N PRO A 87 0.45 -4.68 -25.86
CA PRO A 87 0.20 -4.47 -24.44
C PRO A 87 1.34 -3.77 -23.73
N ASN A 88 2.59 -4.18 -23.95
CA ASN A 88 3.75 -3.55 -23.33
C ASN A 88 3.98 -2.12 -23.80
N ALA A 89 3.69 -1.82 -25.09
CA ALA A 89 3.73 -0.47 -25.60
C ALA A 89 2.72 0.44 -24.87
N ILE A 90 1.48 -0.02 -24.68
CA ILE A 90 0.46 0.72 -23.95
C ILE A 90 0.86 0.90 -22.48
N MET A 91 1.36 -0.15 -21.82
CA MET A 91 1.84 -0.05 -20.43
C MET A 91 2.97 0.96 -20.26
N GLN A 92 3.90 1.05 -21.24
CA GLN A 92 4.94 2.07 -21.21
C GLN A 92 4.39 3.49 -21.35
N LEU A 93 3.31 3.67 -22.12
CA LEU A 93 2.65 4.97 -22.28
C LEU A 93 1.90 5.37 -21.00
N ILE A 94 1.29 4.42 -20.28
CA ILE A 94 0.56 4.67 -19.03
C ILE A 94 1.48 5.34 -18.01
N GLY A 95 2.68 4.80 -17.81
CA GLY A 95 3.67 5.40 -16.91
C GLY A 95 3.10 5.65 -15.51
N PHE A 96 3.01 6.93 -15.10
CA PHE A 96 2.51 7.36 -13.79
C PHE A 96 1.07 7.90 -13.82
N TYR A 97 0.43 7.87 -14.96
CA TYR A 97 -0.93 8.36 -15.09
C TYR A 97 -1.92 7.41 -14.41
N PRO A 98 -3.03 7.93 -13.86
CA PRO A 98 -4.10 7.14 -13.27
C PRO A 98 -4.93 6.47 -14.39
N ILE A 99 -4.27 5.67 -15.20
CA ILE A 99 -4.82 4.94 -16.33
C ILE A 99 -4.57 3.46 -16.11
N ARG A 100 -5.58 2.64 -16.33
CA ARG A 100 -5.50 1.20 -16.22
C ARG A 100 -5.69 0.57 -17.59
N MET A 101 -4.90 -0.46 -17.87
CA MET A 101 -5.10 -1.34 -19.00
C MET A 101 -5.56 -2.71 -18.47
N THR A 102 -6.65 -3.21 -19.02
CA THR A 102 -7.14 -4.57 -18.79
C THR A 102 -7.13 -5.30 -20.12
N GLN A 103 -6.57 -6.51 -20.14
CA GLN A 103 -6.55 -7.35 -21.34
C GLN A 103 -7.29 -8.64 -21.08
N VAL A 104 -8.24 -8.96 -21.96
CA VAL A 104 -8.93 -10.26 -22.03
C VAL A 104 -8.77 -10.78 -23.44
N GLU A 105 -7.99 -11.83 -23.62
CA GLU A 105 -7.59 -12.37 -24.92
C GLU A 105 -7.02 -11.28 -25.86
N ASN A 106 -7.70 -10.99 -26.96
CA ASN A 106 -7.29 -9.96 -27.93
C ASN A 106 -7.97 -8.60 -27.70
N ASN A 107 -8.81 -8.45 -26.67
CA ASN A 107 -9.43 -7.19 -26.32
C ASN A 107 -8.63 -6.48 -25.25
N ILE A 108 -8.23 -5.25 -25.52
CA ILE A 108 -7.53 -4.37 -24.57
C ILE A 108 -8.47 -3.21 -24.26
N MET A 109 -8.82 -3.03 -22.97
CA MET A 109 -9.52 -1.87 -22.48
C MET A 109 -8.53 -0.94 -21.80
N VAL A 110 -8.55 0.34 -22.15
CA VAL A 110 -7.73 1.39 -21.54
C VAL A 110 -8.65 2.47 -21.00
N GLU A 111 -8.65 2.68 -19.70
CA GLU A 111 -9.57 3.58 -19.02
C GLU A 111 -8.87 4.41 -17.94
N CYS A 112 -9.36 5.60 -17.67
CA CYS A 112 -8.95 6.36 -16.50
C CYS A 112 -9.51 5.69 -15.24
N THR A 113 -8.66 5.43 -14.24
CA THR A 113 -9.08 4.77 -12.99
C THR A 113 -9.99 5.64 -12.12
N HIS A 114 -10.01 6.95 -12.40
CA HIS A 114 -10.85 7.91 -11.70
C HIS A 114 -11.79 8.59 -12.70
N LYS A 115 -13.05 8.19 -12.72
CA LYS A 115 -14.11 8.90 -13.45
C LYS A 115 -14.47 10.17 -12.69
N THR A 116 -13.85 11.29 -13.06
CA THR A 116 -14.00 12.57 -12.37
C THR A 116 -14.46 13.66 -13.34
N THR A 117 -15.16 14.66 -12.80
CA THR A 117 -15.71 15.75 -13.60
C THR A 117 -14.64 16.73 -14.09
N TYR A 118 -13.55 16.90 -13.34
CA TYR A 118 -12.50 17.88 -13.64
C TYR A 118 -11.13 17.19 -13.76
N ARG A 119 -10.28 17.74 -14.61
CA ARG A 119 -8.88 17.32 -14.76
C ARG A 119 -8.00 18.54 -14.63
N TYR A 120 -7.30 18.64 -13.49
CA TYR A 120 -6.34 19.70 -13.22
C TYR A 120 -5.03 19.39 -13.91
N LYS A 121 -4.56 20.30 -14.75
CA LYS A 121 -3.35 20.13 -15.54
C LYS A 121 -2.46 21.35 -15.51
N GLY A 122 -1.16 21.14 -15.64
CA GLY A 122 -0.16 22.19 -15.61
C GLY A 122 1.25 21.66 -15.83
N ARG A 123 2.22 22.57 -15.70
CA ARG A 123 3.63 22.25 -15.80
C ARG A 123 4.41 22.84 -14.63
N ILE A 124 5.27 22.04 -14.00
CA ILE A 124 6.11 22.45 -12.89
C ILE A 124 7.54 22.64 -13.38
N VAL A 125 8.14 23.77 -13.04
CA VAL A 125 9.51 24.11 -13.42
C VAL A 125 10.27 24.71 -12.23
N ASP A 126 11.59 24.63 -12.26
CA ASP A 126 12.45 25.33 -11.31
C ASP A 126 12.56 26.84 -11.64
N GLU A 127 13.32 27.59 -10.86
CA GLU A 127 13.54 29.02 -11.06
C GLU A 127 14.21 29.36 -12.40
N ARG A 128 14.92 28.39 -13.00
CA ARG A 128 15.61 28.53 -14.31
C ARG A 128 14.78 28.09 -15.49
N GLY A 129 13.56 27.56 -15.24
CA GLY A 129 12.65 27.05 -16.26
C GLY A 129 12.87 25.59 -16.64
N ASN A 130 13.78 24.86 -15.96
CA ASN A 130 13.95 23.44 -16.19
C ASN A 130 12.77 22.67 -15.60
N ALA A 131 12.41 21.54 -16.22
CA ALA A 131 11.34 20.68 -15.73
C ALA A 131 11.63 20.15 -14.31
N ALA A 132 10.64 20.25 -13.43
CA ALA A 132 10.67 19.58 -12.15
C ALA A 132 10.07 18.17 -12.32
N GLU A 133 10.93 17.19 -12.56
CA GLU A 133 10.53 15.79 -12.76
C GLU A 133 10.05 15.18 -11.45
N TYR A 134 8.92 14.48 -11.49
CA TYR A 134 8.36 13.77 -10.35
C TYR A 134 8.07 14.64 -9.11
N ALA A 135 7.79 15.92 -9.31
CA ALA A 135 7.27 16.78 -8.27
C ALA A 135 5.89 16.27 -7.83
N THR A 136 5.65 16.24 -6.53
CA THR A 136 4.40 15.75 -5.95
C THR A 136 3.36 16.84 -5.93
N ILE A 137 2.16 16.55 -6.42
CA ILE A 137 1.00 17.43 -6.42
C ILE A 137 -0.13 16.78 -5.64
N ALA A 138 -0.62 17.45 -4.58
CA ALA A 138 -1.82 17.08 -3.87
C ALA A 138 -2.87 18.19 -4.04
N LEU A 139 -4.05 17.80 -4.51
CA LEU A 139 -5.22 18.67 -4.57
C LEU A 139 -6.04 18.42 -3.31
N LEU A 140 -6.23 19.45 -2.52
CA LEU A 140 -6.92 19.40 -1.25
C LEU A 140 -8.24 20.17 -1.35
N SER A 141 -9.24 19.73 -0.62
CA SER A 141 -10.47 20.51 -0.40
C SER A 141 -10.13 21.77 0.41
N PRO A 142 -10.54 22.96 -0.05
CA PRO A 142 -10.26 24.19 0.68
C PRO A 142 -11.02 24.31 2.01
N ILE A 143 -11.97 23.42 2.28
CA ILE A 143 -12.85 23.45 3.47
C ILE A 143 -12.22 22.69 4.63
N ASP A 144 -11.79 21.47 4.38
CA ASP A 144 -11.33 20.51 5.41
C ASP A 144 -9.91 19.97 5.16
N SER A 145 -9.25 20.42 4.07
CA SER A 145 -7.93 19.96 3.64
C SER A 145 -7.84 18.46 3.32
N ALA A 146 -8.99 17.80 3.11
CA ALA A 146 -9.02 16.42 2.62
C ALA A 146 -8.41 16.32 1.22
N ILE A 147 -7.68 15.24 0.92
CA ILE A 147 -7.11 15.01 -0.41
C ILE A 147 -8.24 14.61 -1.36
N VAL A 148 -8.50 15.44 -2.38
CA VAL A 148 -9.52 15.21 -3.42
C VAL A 148 -8.91 14.79 -4.77
N GLY A 149 -7.59 14.83 -4.90
CA GLY A 149 -6.84 14.35 -6.05
C GLY A 149 -5.34 14.44 -5.81
N HIS A 150 -4.56 13.62 -6.49
CA HIS A 150 -3.11 13.66 -6.34
C HIS A 150 -2.40 13.06 -7.57
N GLY A 151 -1.14 13.40 -7.73
CA GLY A 151 -0.31 12.88 -8.80
C GLY A 151 1.12 13.39 -8.72
N VAL A 152 1.91 13.05 -9.73
CA VAL A 152 3.29 13.52 -9.90
C VAL A 152 3.47 14.08 -11.30
N SER A 153 4.38 15.03 -11.46
CA SER A 153 4.79 15.50 -12.78
C SER A 153 5.61 14.45 -13.53
N ASN A 154 5.50 14.43 -14.85
CA ASN A 154 6.31 13.58 -15.71
C ASN A 154 7.73 14.16 -15.92
N GLU A 155 8.55 13.52 -16.76
CA GLU A 155 9.92 13.89 -17.05
C GLU A 155 10.05 15.33 -17.63
N ASN A 156 8.98 15.87 -18.23
CA ASN A 156 8.93 17.23 -18.76
C ASN A 156 8.25 18.23 -17.82
N GLY A 157 7.94 17.80 -16.59
CA GLY A 157 7.28 18.60 -15.58
C GLY A 157 5.76 18.71 -15.74
N TYR A 158 5.12 18.07 -16.75
CA TYR A 158 3.67 18.10 -16.94
C TYR A 158 2.97 17.13 -16.00
N PHE A 159 1.77 17.53 -15.58
CA PHE A 159 0.89 16.68 -14.78
C PHE A 159 -0.57 16.82 -15.20
N VAL A 160 -1.35 15.77 -15.00
CA VAL A 160 -2.82 15.75 -15.11
C VAL A 160 -3.38 14.98 -13.92
N ILE A 161 -4.27 15.61 -13.16
CA ILE A 161 -4.85 15.04 -11.94
C ILE A 161 -6.37 15.08 -12.04
N PRO A 162 -7.04 13.91 -12.11
CA PRO A 162 -8.48 13.81 -12.03
C PRO A 162 -8.99 14.25 -10.64
N CYS A 163 -10.11 14.99 -10.60
CA CYS A 163 -10.69 15.50 -9.36
C CYS A 163 -12.18 15.79 -9.54
N ASN A 164 -12.98 15.57 -8.49
CA ASN A 164 -14.42 15.90 -8.50
C ASN A 164 -14.74 17.30 -7.96
N SER A 165 -13.74 18.02 -7.46
CA SER A 165 -13.90 19.37 -6.90
C SER A 165 -13.56 20.42 -7.94
N ARG A 166 -14.45 21.44 -8.11
CA ARG A 166 -14.21 22.59 -8.98
C ARG A 166 -13.24 23.61 -8.38
N LYS A 167 -13.11 23.64 -7.05
CA LYS A 167 -12.18 24.51 -6.33
C LYS A 167 -11.27 23.67 -5.47
N VAL A 168 -9.97 23.84 -5.62
CA VAL A 168 -8.96 23.04 -4.91
C VAL A 168 -7.86 23.92 -4.35
N LEU A 169 -7.30 23.52 -3.21
CA LEU A 169 -6.02 23.99 -2.71
C LEU A 169 -4.94 23.04 -3.21
N ALA A 170 -4.17 23.45 -4.20
CA ALA A 170 -3.06 22.65 -4.69
C ALA A 170 -1.85 22.86 -3.82
N ARG A 171 -1.32 21.74 -3.26
CA ARG A 171 -0.06 21.68 -2.54
C ARG A 171 0.96 20.94 -3.41
N ILE A 172 1.98 21.67 -3.83
CA ILE A 172 3.00 21.18 -4.74
C ILE A 172 4.32 21.17 -3.99
N SER A 173 4.93 20.00 -3.89
CA SER A 173 6.20 19.78 -3.20
C SER A 173 7.22 19.15 -4.13
N TYR A 174 8.45 19.61 -4.00
CA TYR A 174 9.60 19.09 -4.70
C TYR A 174 10.83 19.20 -3.82
N ILE A 175 11.66 18.16 -3.81
CA ILE A 175 12.77 18.08 -2.85
C ILE A 175 13.76 19.21 -3.07
N GLY A 176 14.07 19.94 -1.98
CA GLY A 176 14.97 21.09 -2.01
C GLY A 176 14.31 22.41 -2.40
N TYR A 177 12.98 22.42 -2.62
CA TYR A 177 12.22 23.61 -2.97
C TYR A 177 11.14 23.93 -1.97
N LYS A 178 10.75 25.21 -1.90
CA LYS A 178 9.61 25.63 -1.05
C LYS A 178 8.33 25.01 -1.59
N THR A 179 7.54 24.42 -0.68
CA THR A 179 6.21 23.92 -1.02
C THR A 179 5.33 25.09 -1.47
N VAL A 180 4.70 24.95 -2.63
CA VAL A 180 3.74 25.92 -3.16
C VAL A 180 2.34 25.46 -2.75
N CYS A 181 1.61 26.32 -2.03
CA CYS A 181 0.20 26.13 -1.72
C CYS A 181 -0.61 27.24 -2.37
N ARG A 182 -1.51 26.90 -3.28
CA ARG A 182 -2.32 27.89 -4.01
C ARG A 182 -3.71 27.34 -4.32
N ILE A 183 -4.72 28.21 -4.20
CA ILE A 183 -6.10 27.88 -4.56
C ILE A 183 -6.29 28.08 -6.07
N TYR A 184 -6.89 27.09 -6.70
CA TYR A 184 -7.27 27.10 -8.11
C TYR A 184 -8.77 26.89 -8.24
N ASN A 185 -9.39 27.70 -9.09
CA ASN A 185 -10.80 27.62 -9.48
C ASN A 185 -10.95 27.16 -10.94
N ASN A 186 -9.83 27.04 -11.65
CA ASN A 186 -9.74 26.61 -13.03
C ASN A 186 -8.85 25.36 -13.12
N THR A 187 -9.20 24.45 -14.00
CA THR A 187 -8.48 23.20 -14.25
C THR A 187 -7.13 23.41 -14.95
N GLU A 188 -6.96 24.49 -15.69
CA GLU A 188 -5.67 24.91 -16.26
C GLU A 188 -4.87 25.67 -15.21
N MET A 189 -3.87 25.01 -14.62
CA MET A 189 -3.04 25.60 -13.57
C MET A 189 -1.84 26.37 -14.13
N GLY A 190 -1.56 26.24 -15.43
CA GLY A 190 -0.46 26.92 -16.11
C GLY A 190 0.93 26.41 -15.70
N ILE A 191 1.92 27.32 -15.83
CA ILE A 191 3.30 27.03 -15.41
C ILE A 191 3.48 27.43 -13.94
N ILE A 192 3.90 26.47 -13.12
CA ILE A 192 4.14 26.66 -11.69
C ILE A 192 5.64 26.63 -11.45
N LYS A 193 6.19 27.77 -11.02
CA LYS A 193 7.61 27.90 -10.69
C LYS A 193 7.85 27.55 -9.24
N LEU A 194 8.83 26.70 -8.99
CA LEU A 194 9.32 26.35 -7.68
C LEU A 194 10.62 27.12 -7.40
N TYR A 195 10.76 27.56 -6.15
CA TYR A 195 11.95 28.27 -5.69
C TYR A 195 12.69 27.45 -4.64
N PRO A 196 14.02 27.42 -4.66
CA PRO A 196 14.81 26.69 -3.67
C PRO A 196 14.44 27.08 -2.24
N GLN A 197 14.38 26.11 -1.35
CA GLN A 197 14.18 26.36 0.06
C GLN A 197 15.50 26.73 0.71
N THR A 198 15.66 28.00 1.05
CA THR A 198 16.79 28.49 1.86
C THR A 198 16.35 28.50 3.32
N MET A 199 16.93 27.64 4.17
CA MET A 199 16.71 27.72 5.61
C MET A 199 17.79 28.64 6.24
N ILE A 200 17.37 29.73 6.84
CA ILE A 200 18.26 30.59 7.64
C ILE A 200 18.17 30.11 9.09
N VAL A 201 19.21 29.45 9.57
CA VAL A 201 19.37 29.11 10.98
C VAL A 201 20.43 30.03 11.55
N LYS A 202 20.01 31.07 12.31
CA LYS A 202 20.89 31.97 13.09
C LYS A 202 22.23 32.33 12.42
N GLY A 203 22.16 32.99 11.24
CA GLY A 203 23.33 33.57 10.59
C GLY A 203 24.23 32.59 9.82
N VAL A 204 23.87 31.32 9.70
CA VAL A 204 24.57 30.35 8.88
C VAL A 204 23.68 29.96 7.68
N VAL A 205 24.12 30.30 6.47
CA VAL A 205 23.48 29.80 5.24
C VAL A 205 23.95 28.35 5.05
N VAL A 206 23.13 27.39 5.44
CA VAL A 206 23.37 25.99 5.13
C VAL A 206 22.89 25.74 3.72
N LYS A 207 23.80 25.69 2.75
CA LYS A 207 23.54 25.07 1.44
C LYS A 207 23.50 23.55 1.69
N GLY A 208 22.32 22.98 1.90
CA GLY A 208 22.17 21.54 1.94
C GLY A 208 22.40 20.96 0.55
N ASP A 209 23.13 19.85 0.46
CA ASP A 209 23.24 19.11 -0.79
C ASP A 209 21.86 18.61 -1.24
N ARG A 210 21.66 18.53 -2.55
CA ARG A 210 20.44 17.91 -3.10
C ARG A 210 20.37 16.48 -2.62
N PRO A 211 19.18 15.98 -2.24
CA PRO A 211 19.03 14.58 -1.89
C PRO A 211 19.54 13.69 -3.02
N GLN A 212 20.40 12.74 -2.66
CA GLN A 212 20.91 11.77 -3.61
C GLN A 212 19.93 10.59 -3.68
N TYR A 213 19.52 10.25 -4.89
CA TYR A 213 18.68 9.09 -5.16
C TYR A 213 19.53 7.93 -5.63
N LYS A 214 19.39 6.80 -4.95
CA LYS A 214 19.96 5.53 -5.36
C LYS A 214 18.83 4.59 -5.77
N MET A 215 18.88 4.07 -6.98
CA MET A 215 17.90 3.10 -7.42
C MET A 215 18.15 1.76 -6.78
N LEU A 216 17.05 1.14 -6.33
CA LEU A 216 17.00 -0.21 -5.79
C LEU A 216 16.14 -1.09 -6.71
N PRO A 217 16.29 -2.42 -6.68
CA PRO A 217 15.30 -3.30 -7.30
C PRO A 217 13.89 -2.98 -6.76
N GLY A 218 12.96 -2.63 -7.67
CA GLY A 218 11.59 -2.29 -7.31
C GLY A 218 11.34 -0.96 -6.61
N GLY A 219 12.38 -0.09 -6.45
CA GLY A 219 12.20 1.16 -5.72
C GLY A 219 13.40 2.10 -5.77
N MET A 220 13.45 3.01 -4.80
CA MET A 220 14.53 3.98 -4.67
C MET A 220 14.90 4.18 -3.21
N GLU A 221 16.15 4.48 -2.95
CA GLU A 221 16.67 4.95 -1.65
C GLU A 221 17.02 6.43 -1.75
N VAL A 222 16.61 7.20 -0.77
CA VAL A 222 16.85 8.64 -0.67
C VAL A 222 17.74 8.90 0.55
N ALA A 223 18.90 9.50 0.34
CA ALA A 223 19.76 9.93 1.42
C ALA A 223 19.11 11.12 2.17
N VAL A 224 18.97 11.00 3.48
CA VAL A 224 18.44 12.07 4.35
C VAL A 224 19.60 12.77 5.06
N GLU A 225 20.58 12.00 5.49
CA GLU A 225 21.79 12.53 6.17
C GLU A 225 22.53 13.51 5.25
N HIS A 226 22.98 14.63 5.85
CA HIS A 226 23.69 15.73 5.16
C HIS A 226 22.87 16.46 4.07
N THR A 227 21.56 16.23 3.99
CA THR A 227 20.65 16.91 3.05
C THR A 227 19.68 17.84 3.78
N LEU A 228 18.92 18.65 3.01
CA LEU A 228 17.85 19.48 3.56
C LEU A 228 16.76 18.66 4.27
N LEU A 229 16.57 17.39 3.89
CA LEU A 229 15.58 16.51 4.53
C LEU A 229 15.88 16.30 6.03
N SER A 230 17.16 16.28 6.42
CA SER A 230 17.56 16.13 7.83
C SER A 230 17.22 17.35 8.69
N LYS A 231 16.79 18.47 8.09
CA LYS A 231 16.43 19.73 8.77
C LYS A 231 14.92 19.96 8.83
N MET A 232 14.11 19.03 8.37
CA MET A 232 12.65 19.10 8.47
C MET A 232 12.21 19.06 9.94
N ALA A 233 11.01 19.54 10.23
CA ALA A 233 10.51 19.61 11.61
C ALA A 233 10.22 18.22 12.20
N ASN A 234 9.79 17.28 11.38
CA ASN A 234 9.47 15.91 11.79
C ASN A 234 9.62 14.91 10.64
N THR A 235 9.60 13.61 10.96
CA THR A 235 9.79 12.52 9.99
C THR A 235 8.65 12.44 8.98
N PHE A 236 7.43 12.80 9.33
CA PHE A 236 6.31 12.80 8.38
C PHE A 236 6.46 13.87 7.30
N GLU A 237 7.05 15.03 7.63
CA GLU A 237 7.41 16.02 6.62
C GLU A 237 8.49 15.50 5.68
N VAL A 238 9.49 14.78 6.19
CA VAL A 238 10.49 14.12 5.34
C VAL A 238 9.82 13.14 4.39
N LEU A 239 8.96 12.25 4.91
CA LEU A 239 8.23 11.27 4.12
C LEU A 239 7.36 11.93 3.03
N ASN A 240 6.67 13.01 3.38
CA ASN A 240 5.80 13.74 2.45
C ASN A 240 6.55 14.45 1.30
N LEU A 241 7.85 14.64 1.45
CA LEU A 241 8.72 15.19 0.40
C LEU A 241 9.30 14.11 -0.51
N LEU A 242 9.16 12.83 -0.15
CA LEU A 242 9.67 11.74 -0.97
C LEU A 242 8.78 11.50 -2.18
N PRO A 243 9.36 11.13 -3.34
CA PRO A 243 8.59 10.83 -4.54
C PRO A 243 7.56 9.73 -4.28
N ARG A 244 6.33 9.92 -4.76
CA ARG A 244 5.19 9.00 -4.66
C ARG A 244 4.64 8.79 -3.25
N VAL A 245 5.17 9.43 -2.24
CA VAL A 245 4.65 9.34 -0.86
C VAL A 245 3.74 10.52 -0.58
N SER A 246 2.60 10.26 0.02
CA SER A 246 1.68 11.26 0.54
C SER A 246 1.43 11.00 2.00
N VAL A 247 1.47 12.06 2.79
CA VAL A 247 1.22 12.00 4.23
C VAL A 247 0.07 12.94 4.57
N ASN A 248 -0.95 12.41 5.26
CA ASN A 248 -2.04 13.19 5.82
C ASN A 248 -2.14 12.90 7.33
N GLY A 249 -1.76 13.90 8.16
CA GLY A 249 -1.57 13.69 9.59
C GLY A 249 -0.47 12.64 9.83
N GLN A 250 -0.83 11.51 10.41
CA GLN A 250 0.05 10.36 10.61
C GLN A 250 -0.19 9.22 9.60
N SER A 251 -1.15 9.37 8.71
CA SER A 251 -1.43 8.36 7.68
C SER A 251 -0.46 8.53 6.50
N ILE A 252 0.23 7.44 6.16
CA ILE A 252 1.18 7.38 5.04
C ILE A 252 0.53 6.56 3.92
N SER A 253 0.61 7.07 2.71
CA SER A 253 0.18 6.36 1.51
C SER A 253 1.18 6.49 0.38
N ILE A 254 1.24 5.49 -0.49
CA ILE A 254 2.01 5.53 -1.74
C ILE A 254 1.02 5.60 -2.90
N PHE A 255 1.23 6.56 -3.81
CA PHE A 255 0.32 6.79 -4.92
C PHE A 255 0.09 5.54 -5.76
N GLY A 256 -1.18 5.17 -5.92
CA GLY A 256 -1.62 3.98 -6.64
C GLY A 256 -1.35 2.65 -5.95
N LYS A 257 -0.85 2.67 -4.69
CA LYS A 257 -0.45 1.49 -3.91
C LYS A 257 -1.01 1.45 -2.49
N GLY A 258 -1.76 2.47 -2.09
CA GLY A 258 -2.34 2.53 -0.74
C GLY A 258 -1.31 2.67 0.38
N ALA A 259 -1.63 2.14 1.55
CA ALA A 259 -0.79 2.21 2.74
C ALA A 259 0.41 1.25 2.64
N PRO A 260 1.66 1.74 2.78
CA PRO A 260 2.85 0.90 2.75
C PRO A 260 3.06 0.16 4.08
N ILE A 261 3.74 -0.99 4.02
CA ILE A 261 4.37 -1.53 5.23
C ILE A 261 5.63 -0.71 5.53
N VAL A 262 5.74 -0.21 6.75
CA VAL A 262 6.90 0.61 7.17
C VAL A 262 7.84 -0.23 8.04
N TYR A 263 9.13 -0.08 7.80
CA TYR A 263 10.19 -0.67 8.61
C TYR A 263 11.15 0.40 9.12
N ILE A 264 11.57 0.30 10.38
CA ILE A 264 12.64 1.09 10.97
C ILE A 264 13.78 0.14 11.32
N ASN A 265 14.95 0.29 10.70
CA ASN A 265 16.11 -0.59 10.89
C ASN A 265 15.77 -2.09 10.78
N ASN A 266 14.95 -2.46 9.77
CA ASN A 266 14.43 -3.79 9.50
C ASN A 266 13.35 -4.30 10.49
N LYS A 267 13.02 -3.55 11.52
CA LYS A 267 11.87 -3.84 12.40
C LYS A 267 10.60 -3.28 11.76
N ARG A 268 9.56 -4.11 11.63
CA ARG A 268 8.25 -3.65 11.15
C ARG A 268 7.62 -2.69 12.15
N VAL A 269 7.13 -1.58 11.64
CA VAL A 269 6.39 -0.57 12.41
C VAL A 269 4.93 -1.03 12.50
N HIS A 270 4.41 -1.09 13.71
CA HIS A 270 3.02 -1.43 13.97
C HIS A 270 2.21 -0.24 14.50
N ASP A 271 2.92 0.83 14.94
CA ASP A 271 2.33 2.07 15.42
C ASP A 271 3.07 3.27 14.85
N ASN A 272 2.35 4.18 14.24
CA ASN A 272 2.93 5.40 13.66
C ASN A 272 3.60 6.29 14.71
N ASN A 273 3.31 6.14 16.00
CA ASN A 273 4.06 6.80 17.08
C ASN A 273 5.53 6.40 17.11
N GLU A 274 5.90 5.22 16.62
CA GLU A 274 7.31 4.83 16.44
C GLU A 274 8.02 5.77 15.45
N ILE A 275 7.32 6.19 14.39
CA ILE A 275 7.83 7.12 13.37
C ILE A 275 7.91 8.53 13.93
N VAL A 276 6.91 8.96 14.72
CA VAL A 276 6.90 10.28 15.41
C VAL A 276 8.13 10.48 16.28
N ASN A 277 8.60 9.42 16.92
CA ASN A 277 9.73 9.45 17.84
C ASN A 277 11.11 9.50 17.12
N ILE A 278 11.15 9.39 15.79
CA ILE A 278 12.37 9.55 15.01
C ILE A 278 12.48 11.01 14.55
N THR A 279 13.57 11.67 14.94
CA THR A 279 13.88 13.00 14.44
C THR A 279 14.57 12.92 13.08
N PRO A 280 14.29 13.84 12.14
CA PRO A 280 14.87 13.81 10.78
C PRO A 280 16.40 13.80 10.75
N ASP A 281 17.04 14.47 11.70
CA ASP A 281 18.49 14.50 11.84
C ASP A 281 19.09 13.15 12.26
N ASN A 282 18.28 12.24 12.80
CA ASN A 282 18.68 10.87 13.13
C ASN A 282 18.43 9.87 11.98
N ILE A 283 17.83 10.29 10.87
CA ILE A 283 17.62 9.43 9.70
C ILE A 283 18.86 9.47 8.80
N LYS A 284 19.35 8.30 8.42
CA LYS A 284 20.43 8.12 7.44
C LYS A 284 19.87 8.10 6.01
N SER A 285 18.91 7.23 5.76
CA SER A 285 18.25 7.09 4.45
C SER A 285 16.84 6.52 4.58
N ILE A 286 16.03 6.75 3.56
CA ILE A 286 14.69 6.16 3.43
C ILE A 286 14.59 5.48 2.07
N SER A 287 14.17 4.21 2.06
CA SER A 287 13.88 3.49 0.84
C SER A 287 12.37 3.43 0.62
N VAL A 288 11.91 3.78 -0.58
CA VAL A 288 10.53 3.67 -1.03
C VAL A 288 10.49 2.59 -2.10
N ILE A 289 9.86 1.45 -1.80
CA ILE A 289 9.77 0.27 -2.66
C ILE A 289 8.32 0.15 -3.13
N THR A 290 8.09 0.40 -4.40
CA THR A 290 6.75 0.39 -5.03
C THR A 290 6.46 -0.90 -5.79
N SER A 291 7.46 -1.77 -5.91
CA SER A 291 7.38 -3.13 -6.44
C SER A 291 8.17 -4.05 -5.53
N PRO A 292 7.61 -4.44 -4.37
CA PRO A 292 8.29 -5.32 -3.43
C PRO A 292 8.65 -6.65 -4.09
N GLY A 293 9.84 -7.14 -3.79
CA GLY A 293 10.33 -8.42 -4.30
C GLY A 293 9.82 -9.62 -3.50
N ALA A 294 10.36 -10.81 -3.78
CA ALA A 294 9.95 -12.08 -3.19
C ALA A 294 10.11 -12.16 -1.66
N GLU A 295 10.88 -11.26 -1.07
CA GLU A 295 11.04 -11.11 0.39
C GLU A 295 9.72 -10.75 1.10
N TYR A 296 8.79 -10.13 0.37
CA TYR A 296 7.50 -9.69 0.90
C TYR A 296 6.40 -10.62 0.44
N ASP A 297 5.32 -10.67 1.23
CA ASP A 297 4.08 -11.35 0.89
C ASP A 297 3.53 -10.83 -0.46
N ALA A 298 2.85 -11.73 -1.21
CA ALA A 298 2.32 -11.39 -2.53
C ALA A 298 1.25 -10.27 -2.47
N GLU A 299 0.57 -10.09 -1.35
CA GLU A 299 -0.41 -9.01 -1.15
C GLU A 299 0.24 -7.66 -0.86
N VAL A 300 1.54 -7.62 -0.51
CA VAL A 300 2.23 -6.37 -0.17
C VAL A 300 2.49 -5.53 -1.41
N GLU A 301 1.82 -4.41 -1.52
CA GLU A 301 1.92 -3.54 -2.68
C GLU A 301 3.08 -2.54 -2.62
N SER A 302 3.48 -2.14 -1.41
CA SER A 302 4.55 -1.15 -1.23
C SER A 302 5.18 -1.22 0.16
N VAL A 303 6.43 -0.77 0.25
CA VAL A 303 7.22 -0.79 1.49
C VAL A 303 8.01 0.50 1.63
N ILE A 304 8.07 1.03 2.84
CA ILE A 304 9.00 2.11 3.24
C ILE A 304 9.98 1.53 4.26
N ARG A 305 11.28 1.70 4.03
CA ARG A 305 12.33 1.35 4.99
C ARG A 305 13.05 2.61 5.44
N ILE A 306 12.96 2.94 6.71
CA ILE A 306 13.67 4.04 7.36
C ILE A 306 14.92 3.45 8.02
N ARG A 307 16.07 3.95 7.63
CA ARG A 307 17.34 3.58 8.24
C ARG A 307 17.83 4.75 9.08
N THR A 308 18.03 4.54 10.38
CA THR A 308 18.57 5.55 11.29
C THR A 308 20.09 5.53 11.32
N LYS A 309 20.68 6.61 11.84
CA LYS A 309 22.11 6.67 12.17
C LYS A 309 22.42 5.74 13.34
N GLU A 310 23.70 5.41 13.48
CA GLU A 310 24.17 4.71 14.68
C GLU A 310 23.96 5.58 15.95
N ARG A 311 23.63 4.94 17.04
CA ARG A 311 23.42 5.60 18.33
C ARG A 311 24.76 6.17 18.83
N ARG A 312 24.88 7.51 18.87
CA ARG A 312 26.14 8.17 19.24
C ARG A 312 26.18 8.71 20.66
N ALA A 313 25.04 8.89 21.32
CA ALA A 313 24.96 9.54 22.64
C ALA A 313 24.03 8.78 23.59
N ASN A 314 24.41 8.80 24.89
CA ASN A 314 23.50 8.43 25.96
C ASN A 314 22.49 9.57 26.15
N GLY A 315 21.22 9.22 26.38
CA GLY A 315 20.20 10.25 26.56
C GLY A 315 18.90 9.72 27.14
N PHE A 316 18.18 10.63 27.72
CA PHE A 316 16.81 10.45 28.16
C PHE A 316 15.94 11.46 27.42
N SER A 317 14.78 11.04 26.93
CA SER A 317 13.77 11.93 26.37
C SER A 317 12.41 11.61 26.98
N LEU A 318 11.68 12.67 27.28
CA LEU A 318 10.30 12.61 27.73
C LEU A 318 9.46 13.51 26.82
N ARG A 319 8.32 13.01 26.38
CA ARG A 319 7.32 13.75 25.63
C ARG A 319 5.97 13.56 26.29
N ALA A 320 5.25 14.65 26.45
CA ALA A 320 3.87 14.63 26.89
C ALA A 320 3.05 15.52 25.95
N ASP A 321 1.99 14.97 25.40
CA ASP A 321 1.03 15.70 24.57
C ASP A 321 -0.35 15.53 25.19
N ALA A 322 -1.12 16.60 25.24
CA ALA A 322 -2.51 16.56 25.61
C ALA A 322 -3.30 17.56 24.76
N PHE A 323 -4.43 17.12 24.22
CA PHE A 323 -5.36 18.05 23.60
C PHE A 323 -6.80 17.66 23.87
N GLY A 324 -7.68 18.66 23.88
CA GLY A 324 -9.12 18.49 23.97
C GLY A 324 -9.81 19.11 22.76
N LYS A 325 -10.86 18.48 22.29
CA LYS A 325 -11.77 19.00 21.27
C LYS A 325 -13.14 19.15 21.90
N TYR A 326 -13.76 20.29 21.71
CA TYR A 326 -15.12 20.56 22.13
C TYR A 326 -15.94 21.04 20.93
N ASN A 327 -17.04 20.34 20.66
CA ASN A 327 -18.10 20.85 19.79
C ASN A 327 -19.43 20.84 20.58
N LYS A 328 -20.27 19.87 20.42
CA LYS A 328 -21.43 19.60 21.29
C LYS A 328 -21.00 18.75 22.50
N TRP A 329 -19.94 17.93 22.33
CA TRP A 329 -19.39 17.04 23.33
C TRP A 329 -17.87 17.23 23.44
N MET A 330 -17.28 16.71 24.50
CA MET A 330 -15.84 16.79 24.75
C MET A 330 -15.16 15.48 24.34
N ALA A 331 -14.10 15.59 23.56
CA ALA A 331 -13.15 14.53 23.28
C ALA A 331 -11.77 14.94 23.76
N ASP A 332 -10.98 13.99 24.22
CA ASP A 332 -9.65 14.21 24.79
C ASP A 332 -8.64 13.19 24.27
N TYR A 333 -7.39 13.57 24.31
CA TYR A 333 -6.26 12.71 23.98
C TYR A 333 -5.08 13.08 24.87
N GLU A 334 -4.45 12.10 25.49
CA GLU A 334 -3.23 12.24 26.28
C GLU A 334 -2.20 11.21 25.83
N LEU A 335 -0.95 11.64 25.68
CA LEU A 335 0.19 10.81 25.37
C LEU A 335 1.33 11.14 26.35
N ILE A 336 1.93 10.12 26.91
CA ILE A 336 3.22 10.20 27.62
C ILE A 336 4.15 9.19 26.96
N SER A 337 5.32 9.65 26.52
CA SER A 337 6.33 8.80 25.92
C SER A 337 7.69 9.09 26.55
N ALA A 338 8.34 8.06 27.05
CA ALA A 338 9.66 8.12 27.65
C ALA A 338 10.62 7.18 26.91
N ARG A 339 11.85 7.65 26.71
CA ARG A 339 12.90 6.86 26.05
C ARG A 339 14.21 7.10 26.77
N TYR A 340 14.88 6.01 27.10
CA TYR A 340 16.24 6.02 27.59
C TYR A 340 17.12 5.24 26.62
N GLN A 341 18.23 5.82 26.20
CA GLN A 341 19.17 5.17 25.29
C GLN A 341 20.62 5.33 25.79
N THR A 342 21.40 4.32 25.53
CA THR A 342 22.86 4.31 25.61
C THR A 342 23.44 3.88 24.26
N LYS A 343 24.74 3.78 24.12
CA LYS A 343 25.37 3.24 22.91
C LYS A 343 24.92 1.82 22.59
N LYS A 344 24.63 1.00 23.61
CA LYS A 344 24.29 -0.42 23.44
C LYS A 344 22.83 -0.76 23.74
N PHE A 345 22.17 0.02 24.56
CA PHE A 345 20.84 -0.31 25.06
C PHE A 345 19.87 0.84 24.83
N GLU A 346 18.65 0.49 24.46
CA GLU A 346 17.52 1.40 24.40
C GLU A 346 16.30 0.76 25.02
N ILE A 347 15.58 1.52 25.83
CA ILE A 347 14.22 1.19 26.27
C ILE A 347 13.33 2.38 25.97
N ALA A 348 12.15 2.11 25.41
CA ALA A 348 11.13 3.11 25.14
C ALA A 348 9.78 2.63 25.62
N ASN A 349 9.04 3.55 26.20
CA ASN A 349 7.66 3.34 26.61
C ASN A 349 6.79 4.47 26.04
N SER A 350 5.57 4.13 25.61
CA SER A 350 4.58 5.10 25.13
C SER A 350 3.20 4.65 25.57
N LEU A 351 2.59 5.46 26.40
CA LEU A 351 1.23 5.28 26.89
C LEU A 351 0.35 6.39 26.34
N TRP A 352 -0.75 6.05 25.66
CA TRP A 352 -1.74 7.04 25.29
C TRP A 352 -3.18 6.58 25.60
N THR A 353 -4.01 7.54 25.89
CA THR A 353 -5.45 7.34 26.04
C THR A 353 -6.20 8.36 25.21
N MET A 354 -7.37 7.96 24.71
CA MET A 354 -8.24 8.82 23.91
C MET A 354 -9.70 8.59 24.29
N GLY A 355 -10.35 9.66 24.70
CA GLY A 355 -11.78 9.70 24.85
C GLY A 355 -12.45 10.31 23.61
N THR A 356 -13.37 9.58 23.01
CA THR A 356 -14.20 10.12 21.92
C THR A 356 -15.65 10.26 22.40
N HIS A 357 -16.22 11.43 22.21
CA HIS A 357 -17.66 11.66 22.33
C HIS A 357 -18.06 12.45 21.09
N ASP A 358 -18.77 11.80 20.19
CA ASP A 358 -19.14 12.37 18.90
C ASP A 358 -20.55 11.92 18.51
N GLY A 359 -21.14 12.55 17.51
CA GLY A 359 -22.44 12.22 16.98
C GLY A 359 -22.49 12.42 15.47
N GLU A 360 -23.23 11.56 14.83
CA GLU A 360 -23.42 11.56 13.38
C GLU A 360 -24.90 11.55 13.05
N ASP A 361 -25.32 12.48 12.17
CA ASP A 361 -26.62 12.47 11.51
C ASP A 361 -26.40 12.09 10.06
N ASN A 362 -26.93 10.95 9.65
CA ASN A 362 -26.74 10.41 8.31
C ASN A 362 -28.08 10.07 7.65
N ASN A 363 -28.09 10.15 6.32
CA ASN A 363 -29.16 9.67 5.48
C ASN A 363 -28.57 8.66 4.47
N LEU A 364 -28.95 7.40 4.60
CA LEU A 364 -28.52 6.31 3.75
C LEU A 364 -29.64 5.94 2.79
N ILE A 365 -29.38 6.06 1.50
CA ILE A 365 -30.27 5.58 0.45
C ILE A 365 -29.66 4.32 -0.15
N THR A 366 -30.43 3.22 -0.15
CA THR A 366 -30.01 1.94 -0.69
C THR A 366 -31.03 1.45 -1.72
N ASP A 367 -30.55 1.18 -2.92
CA ASP A 367 -31.34 0.57 -4.00
C ASP A 367 -30.87 -0.87 -4.23
N ILE A 368 -31.80 -1.83 -4.10
CA ILE A 368 -31.55 -3.26 -4.33
C ILE A 368 -32.39 -3.72 -5.51
N TYR A 369 -31.72 -4.09 -6.59
CA TYR A 369 -32.35 -4.57 -7.82
C TYR A 369 -32.29 -6.11 -7.87
N LEU A 370 -33.44 -6.76 -7.80
CA LEU A 370 -33.63 -8.18 -8.07
C LEU A 370 -34.39 -8.35 -9.40
N PRO A 371 -34.43 -9.53 -10.01
CA PRO A 371 -35.08 -9.72 -11.32
C PRO A 371 -36.49 -9.14 -11.43
N ASP A 372 -37.32 -9.31 -10.38
CA ASP A 372 -38.72 -8.88 -10.36
C ASP A 372 -39.04 -7.82 -9.30
N LYS A 373 -38.05 -7.38 -8.55
CA LYS A 373 -38.26 -6.50 -7.39
C LYS A 373 -37.18 -5.43 -7.30
N HIS A 374 -37.61 -4.19 -7.08
CA HIS A 374 -36.73 -3.07 -6.75
C HIS A 374 -37.10 -2.55 -5.37
N TYR A 375 -36.17 -2.72 -4.41
CA TYR A 375 -36.29 -2.13 -3.09
C TYR A 375 -35.54 -0.81 -3.08
N HIS A 376 -36.23 0.26 -2.67
CA HIS A 376 -35.63 1.56 -2.39
C HIS A 376 -35.82 1.85 -0.91
N ASN A 377 -34.71 1.90 -0.17
CA ASN A 377 -34.68 2.16 1.26
C ASN A 377 -34.08 3.53 1.52
N ASN A 378 -34.78 4.34 2.28
CA ASN A 378 -34.27 5.63 2.75
C ASN A 378 -34.22 5.59 4.29
N GLN A 379 -33.01 5.45 4.84
CA GLN A 379 -32.78 5.36 6.29
C GLN A 379 -32.13 6.63 6.80
N LYS A 380 -32.79 7.30 7.72
CA LYS A 380 -32.22 8.39 8.50
C LYS A 380 -31.83 7.86 9.86
N TYR A 381 -30.59 8.06 10.24
CA TYR A 381 -30.12 7.64 11.54
C TYR A 381 -29.25 8.69 12.21
N MET A 382 -29.41 8.77 13.52
CA MET A 382 -28.63 9.59 14.42
C MET A 382 -27.88 8.65 15.37
N THR A 383 -26.57 8.81 15.42
CA THR A 383 -25.71 7.97 16.26
C THR A 383 -24.92 8.85 17.22
N GLU A 384 -24.86 8.46 18.48
CA GLU A 384 -24.00 9.03 19.51
C GLU A 384 -22.97 8.00 19.96
N LEU A 385 -21.68 8.33 19.83
CA LEU A 385 -20.57 7.46 20.18
C LEU A 385 -19.85 7.97 21.43
N ARG A 386 -19.63 7.08 22.40
CA ARG A 386 -18.82 7.36 23.60
C ARG A 386 -17.82 6.22 23.81
N ASN A 387 -16.58 6.45 23.42
CA ASN A 387 -15.54 5.43 23.53
C ASN A 387 -14.33 5.96 24.29
N ARG A 388 -13.65 5.08 25.04
CA ARG A 388 -12.37 5.36 25.68
C ARG A 388 -11.38 4.29 25.31
N TYR A 389 -10.30 4.70 24.69
CA TYR A 389 -9.21 3.83 24.24
C TYR A 389 -7.98 3.98 25.12
N LEU A 390 -7.20 2.91 25.20
CA LEU A 390 -5.89 2.88 25.84
C LEU A 390 -4.93 2.10 24.95
N SER A 391 -3.73 2.62 24.80
CA SER A 391 -2.62 1.91 24.19
C SER A 391 -1.36 2.08 25.01
N GLU A 392 -0.68 0.98 25.26
CA GLU A 392 0.62 0.88 25.90
C GLU A 392 1.59 0.22 24.94
N TYR A 393 2.74 0.83 24.72
CA TYR A 393 3.82 0.27 23.93
C TYR A 393 5.12 0.31 24.73
N LEU A 394 5.74 -0.84 24.89
CA LEU A 394 7.04 -1.01 25.52
C LEU A 394 8.00 -1.67 24.55
N SER A 395 9.22 -1.15 24.39
CA SER A 395 10.26 -1.79 23.60
C SER A 395 11.61 -1.74 24.31
N ALA A 396 12.43 -2.76 24.04
CA ALA A 396 13.81 -2.84 24.50
C ALA A 396 14.69 -3.39 23.39
N ASP A 397 15.82 -2.71 23.15
CA ASP A 397 16.79 -3.03 22.12
C ASP A 397 18.19 -3.10 22.72
N TYR A 398 18.95 -4.13 22.36
CA TYR A 398 20.32 -4.31 22.79
C TYR A 398 21.25 -4.56 21.60
N SER A 399 22.25 -3.72 21.43
CA SER A 399 23.31 -3.88 20.43
C SER A 399 24.42 -4.77 21.01
N LEU A 400 24.54 -6.00 20.52
CA LEU A 400 25.60 -6.93 20.89
C LEU A 400 26.97 -6.38 20.47
N ASN A 401 27.00 -5.81 19.26
CA ASN A 401 28.14 -5.08 18.67
C ASN A 401 27.63 -4.14 17.56
N ASP A 402 28.51 -3.49 16.81
CA ASP A 402 28.16 -2.51 15.76
C ASP A 402 27.34 -3.09 14.62
N SER A 403 27.34 -4.42 14.47
CA SER A 403 26.65 -5.11 13.38
C SER A 403 25.51 -6.02 13.82
N ASN A 404 25.32 -6.23 15.12
CA ASN A 404 24.37 -7.22 15.64
C ASN A 404 23.53 -6.61 16.76
N SER A 405 22.22 -6.70 16.64
CA SER A 405 21.24 -6.26 17.63
C SER A 405 20.13 -7.28 17.83
N VAL A 406 19.64 -7.33 19.04
CA VAL A 406 18.48 -8.11 19.46
C VAL A 406 17.53 -7.18 20.22
N GLY A 407 16.26 -7.38 20.06
CA GLY A 407 15.28 -6.60 20.78
C GLY A 407 13.91 -7.24 20.78
N GLY A 408 13.01 -6.59 21.48
CA GLY A 408 11.63 -6.98 21.52
C GLY A 408 10.72 -5.83 21.88
N SER A 409 9.43 -6.02 21.61
CA SER A 409 8.39 -5.07 21.97
C SER A 409 7.14 -5.77 22.43
N TYR A 410 6.40 -5.08 23.27
CA TYR A 410 5.05 -5.47 23.65
C TYR A 410 4.11 -4.28 23.47
N ARG A 411 2.94 -4.56 22.93
CA ARG A 411 1.89 -3.58 22.72
C ARG A 411 0.56 -4.11 23.25
N TYR A 412 -0.09 -3.30 24.03
CA TYR A 412 -1.51 -3.41 24.34
C TYR A 412 -2.28 -2.33 23.61
N TYR A 413 -3.42 -2.67 23.02
CA TYR A 413 -4.38 -1.70 22.50
C TYR A 413 -5.79 -2.19 22.83
N GLY A 414 -6.61 -1.34 23.41
CA GLY A 414 -7.95 -1.74 23.78
C GLY A 414 -8.92 -0.57 23.93
N MET A 415 -10.20 -0.93 23.90
CA MET A 415 -11.30 -0.04 24.23
C MET A 415 -11.73 -0.33 25.67
N LEU A 416 -11.39 0.54 26.61
CA LEU A 416 -11.73 0.39 28.02
C LEU A 416 -13.22 0.57 28.27
N LYS A 417 -13.88 1.41 27.48
CA LYS A 417 -15.29 1.70 27.59
C LYS A 417 -15.82 2.09 26.21
N GLY A 418 -16.89 1.44 25.77
CA GLY A 418 -17.56 1.71 24.52
C GLY A 418 -19.08 1.70 24.70
N ARG A 419 -19.74 2.71 24.16
CA ARG A 419 -21.19 2.80 24.04
C ARG A 419 -21.55 3.60 22.80
N ILE A 420 -22.43 3.04 22.00
CA ILE A 420 -22.97 3.65 20.81
C ILE A 420 -24.50 3.58 20.95
N ASN A 421 -25.16 4.73 20.94
CA ASN A 421 -26.61 4.80 20.87
C ASN A 421 -26.99 5.20 19.44
N SER A 422 -27.88 4.47 18.81
CA SER A 422 -28.34 4.74 17.45
C SER A 422 -29.86 4.76 17.42
N VAL A 423 -30.43 5.80 16.87
CA VAL A 423 -31.86 5.91 16.58
C VAL A 423 -32.01 6.05 15.08
N SER A 424 -32.83 5.21 14.47
CA SER A 424 -33.04 5.28 13.03
C SER A 424 -34.51 5.12 12.64
N ARG A 425 -34.83 5.70 11.48
CA ARG A 425 -36.09 5.47 10.76
C ARG A 425 -35.78 5.13 9.32
N GLN A 426 -36.31 4.01 8.88
CA GLN A 426 -36.16 3.50 7.54
C GLN A 426 -37.51 3.47 6.83
N ASP A 427 -37.64 4.17 5.71
CA ASP A 427 -38.79 4.09 4.81
C ASP A 427 -38.46 3.13 3.66
N VAL A 428 -39.34 2.14 3.43
CA VAL A 428 -39.14 1.08 2.45
C VAL A 428 -40.14 1.21 1.31
N LEU A 429 -39.65 1.24 0.07
CA LEU A 429 -40.46 1.18 -1.16
C LEU A 429 -40.13 -0.12 -1.91
N LEU A 430 -41.16 -0.84 -2.34
CA LEU A 430 -41.05 -2.00 -3.23
C LEU A 430 -41.68 -1.66 -4.57
N ASN A 431 -40.91 -1.65 -5.65
CA ASN A 431 -41.35 -1.26 -6.99
C ASN A 431 -42.04 0.12 -7.00
N GLY A 432 -41.56 1.07 -6.16
CA GLY A 432 -42.15 2.40 -6.01
C GLY A 432 -43.36 2.49 -5.09
N VAL A 433 -43.82 1.38 -4.52
CA VAL A 433 -44.96 1.34 -3.58
C VAL A 433 -44.44 1.28 -2.16
N ALA A 434 -44.92 2.22 -1.29
CA ALA A 434 -44.51 2.25 0.10
C ALA A 434 -44.97 1.00 0.85
N GLN A 435 -44.03 0.35 1.52
CA GLN A 435 -44.27 -0.84 2.36
C GLN A 435 -44.42 -0.48 3.85
N GLY A 436 -44.07 0.76 4.24
CA GLY A 436 -44.11 1.22 5.59
C GLY A 436 -42.77 1.79 6.06
N SER A 437 -42.71 2.14 7.33
CA SER A 437 -41.52 2.62 7.99
C SER A 437 -41.14 1.69 9.14
N ILE A 438 -39.84 1.54 9.37
CA ILE A 438 -39.26 0.81 10.50
C ILE A 438 -38.55 1.83 11.36
N ASP A 439 -38.95 1.95 12.60
CA ASP A 439 -38.28 2.75 13.62
C ASP A 439 -37.42 1.81 14.50
N GLN A 440 -36.15 2.19 14.70
CA GLN A 440 -35.19 1.42 15.50
C GLN A 440 -34.53 2.30 16.56
N ASP A 441 -34.33 1.75 17.75
CA ASP A 441 -33.49 2.32 18.81
C ASP A 441 -32.57 1.23 19.32
N GLU A 442 -31.25 1.48 19.25
CA GLU A 442 -30.23 0.49 19.51
C GLU A 442 -29.13 1.04 20.41
N VAL A 443 -28.69 0.23 21.37
CA VAL A 443 -27.54 0.48 22.22
C VAL A 443 -26.51 -0.60 21.99
N MET A 444 -25.40 -0.25 21.37
CA MET A 444 -24.26 -1.15 21.15
C MET A 444 -23.20 -0.92 22.22
N LYS A 445 -22.66 -2.00 22.77
CA LYS A 445 -21.60 -2.00 23.79
C LYS A 445 -20.36 -2.71 23.24
N PRO A 446 -19.54 -2.04 22.41
CA PRO A 446 -18.32 -2.62 21.88
C PRO A 446 -17.24 -2.74 22.96
N PHE A 447 -16.43 -3.79 22.83
CA PHE A 447 -15.23 -4.05 23.62
C PHE A 447 -14.13 -4.58 22.71
N LEU A 448 -12.93 -4.06 22.85
CA LEU A 448 -11.75 -4.49 22.10
C LEU A 448 -10.56 -4.61 23.06
N SER A 449 -9.81 -5.70 22.95
CA SER A 449 -8.53 -5.87 23.61
C SER A 449 -7.59 -6.62 22.66
N SER A 450 -6.42 -6.06 22.40
CA SER A 450 -5.39 -6.73 21.61
C SER A 450 -4.03 -6.65 22.31
N HIS A 451 -3.26 -7.71 22.13
CA HIS A 451 -1.91 -7.88 22.65
C HIS A 451 -1.00 -8.28 21.51
N GLN A 452 0.14 -7.63 21.38
CA GLN A 452 1.17 -7.99 20.42
C GLN A 452 2.51 -8.06 21.13
N ALA A 453 3.26 -9.12 20.89
CA ALA A 453 4.62 -9.27 21.34
C ALA A 453 5.52 -9.61 20.17
N ASP A 454 6.60 -8.87 20.00
CA ASP A 454 7.57 -9.06 18.93
C ASP A 454 8.95 -9.30 19.54
N ILE A 455 9.70 -10.21 18.93
CA ILE A 455 11.13 -10.36 19.15
C ILE A 455 11.84 -10.35 17.81
N TYR A 456 13.04 -9.80 17.78
CA TYR A 456 13.83 -9.78 16.56
C TYR A 456 15.32 -9.87 16.82
N TYR A 457 16.03 -10.35 15.82
CA TYR A 457 17.48 -10.27 15.69
C TYR A 457 17.83 -9.75 14.30
N VAL A 458 18.69 -8.74 14.25
CA VAL A 458 19.24 -8.20 13.00
C VAL A 458 20.74 -8.15 13.14
N GLY A 459 21.45 -8.81 12.23
CA GLY A 459 22.90 -8.84 12.39
C GLY A 459 23.65 -9.43 11.20
N LYS A 460 24.95 -9.60 11.40
CA LYS A 460 25.87 -10.21 10.44
C LYS A 460 26.73 -11.27 11.11
N VAL A 461 26.84 -12.41 10.42
CA VAL A 461 27.80 -13.48 10.76
C VAL A 461 28.82 -13.53 9.61
N GLY A 462 30.01 -12.98 9.83
CA GLY A 462 30.97 -12.71 8.76
C GLY A 462 30.41 -11.69 7.75
N GLN A 463 30.27 -12.09 6.50
CA GLN A 463 29.68 -11.26 5.43
C GLN A 463 28.18 -11.52 5.23
N VAL A 464 27.64 -12.55 5.87
CA VAL A 464 26.24 -12.95 5.73
C VAL A 464 25.36 -12.15 6.67
N GLY A 465 24.39 -11.43 6.14
CA GLY A 465 23.35 -10.74 6.91
C GLY A 465 22.28 -11.74 7.35
N VAL A 466 21.79 -11.60 8.58
CA VAL A 466 20.71 -12.42 9.15
C VAL A 466 19.68 -11.47 9.76
N ASP A 467 18.42 -11.68 9.40
CA ASP A 467 17.26 -10.92 9.91
C ASP A 467 16.20 -11.94 10.34
N PHE A 468 15.90 -11.96 11.62
CA PHE A 468 14.90 -12.84 12.21
C PHE A 468 13.86 -12.00 12.95
N ASN A 469 12.59 -12.28 12.72
CA ASN A 469 11.46 -11.67 13.42
C ASN A 469 10.48 -12.75 13.83
N ALA A 470 9.94 -12.65 15.04
CA ALA A 470 8.81 -13.46 15.48
C ALA A 470 7.79 -12.58 16.18
N THR A 471 6.52 -12.81 15.89
CA THR A 471 5.38 -12.05 16.40
C THR A 471 4.34 -13.00 16.99
N TYR A 472 3.86 -12.67 18.16
CA TYR A 472 2.61 -13.17 18.70
C TYR A 472 1.58 -12.05 18.73
N TYR A 473 0.38 -12.31 18.24
CA TYR A 473 -0.73 -11.35 18.25
C TYR A 473 -2.00 -12.03 18.72
N ALA A 474 -2.68 -11.42 19.69
CA ALA A 474 -3.99 -11.90 20.17
C ALA A 474 -4.98 -10.73 20.20
N ILE A 475 -6.19 -10.96 19.74
CA ILE A 475 -7.27 -9.96 19.76
C ILE A 475 -8.56 -10.58 20.28
N LYS A 476 -9.26 -9.83 21.12
CA LYS A 476 -10.61 -10.13 21.57
C LYS A 476 -11.50 -8.96 21.21
N ASN A 477 -12.50 -9.23 20.40
CA ASN A 477 -13.53 -8.28 20.01
C ASN A 477 -14.89 -8.82 20.46
N ARG A 478 -15.66 -7.98 21.11
CA ARG A 478 -17.03 -8.31 21.54
C ARG A 478 -17.92 -7.09 21.35
N ARG A 479 -19.10 -7.32 20.83
CA ARG A 479 -20.16 -6.33 20.75
C ARG A 479 -21.46 -6.96 21.25
N ASN A 480 -22.09 -6.34 22.21
CA ASN A 480 -23.45 -6.67 22.63
C ASN A 480 -24.34 -5.53 22.17
N ASP A 481 -25.41 -5.88 21.49
CA ASP A 481 -26.38 -4.96 20.94
C ASP A 481 -27.74 -5.26 21.59
N GLU A 482 -28.36 -4.23 22.12
CA GLU A 482 -29.68 -4.26 22.76
C GLU A 482 -30.54 -3.19 22.10
N GLY A 483 -31.66 -3.54 21.54
CA GLY A 483 -32.50 -2.57 20.85
C GLY A 483 -33.92 -3.07 20.63
N PHE A 484 -34.69 -2.24 19.97
CA PHE A 484 -36.01 -2.61 19.52
C PHE A 484 -36.28 -2.05 18.13
N GLU A 485 -37.12 -2.76 17.40
CA GLU A 485 -37.69 -2.34 16.15
C GLU A 485 -39.22 -2.21 16.30
N SER A 486 -39.76 -1.22 15.64
CA SER A 486 -41.19 -1.01 15.53
C SER A 486 -41.59 -0.74 14.10
N SER A 487 -42.53 -1.54 13.59
CA SER A 487 -43.14 -1.31 12.29
C SER A 487 -44.65 -1.61 12.34
N LYS A 488 -45.36 -1.10 11.33
CA LYS A 488 -46.79 -1.31 11.21
C LYS A 488 -47.19 -2.77 10.97
N GLU A 489 -46.26 -3.56 10.35
CA GLU A 489 -46.49 -4.97 10.02
C GLU A 489 -46.04 -5.93 11.11
N LEU A 490 -44.86 -5.67 11.73
CA LEU A 490 -44.24 -6.56 12.72
C LEU A 490 -44.60 -6.19 14.16
N GLY A 491 -45.22 -4.99 14.40
CA GLY A 491 -45.45 -4.49 15.71
C GLY A 491 -44.17 -4.03 16.40
N TYR A 492 -44.09 -4.21 17.73
CA TYR A 492 -42.91 -3.94 18.54
C TYR A 492 -42.13 -5.23 18.77
N GLN A 493 -40.83 -5.18 18.55
CA GLN A 493 -39.94 -6.32 18.69
C GLN A 493 -38.63 -5.92 19.39
N GLU A 494 -38.26 -6.62 20.43
CA GLU A 494 -36.96 -6.46 21.07
C GLU A 494 -35.93 -7.32 20.34
N ILE A 495 -34.68 -6.83 20.26
CA ILE A 495 -33.58 -7.48 19.59
C ILE A 495 -32.37 -7.46 20.52
N HIS A 496 -31.88 -8.64 20.88
CA HIS A 496 -30.66 -8.81 21.63
C HIS A 496 -29.67 -9.65 20.81
N SER A 497 -28.52 -9.05 20.53
CA SER A 497 -27.47 -9.79 19.86
C SER A 497 -26.11 -9.67 20.55
N SER A 498 -25.31 -10.68 20.39
CA SER A 498 -23.93 -10.70 20.88
C SER A 498 -23.01 -11.25 19.80
N ASN A 499 -22.03 -10.45 19.40
CA ASN A 499 -20.95 -10.87 18.52
C ASN A 499 -19.65 -10.93 19.32
N ARG A 500 -18.97 -12.08 19.29
CA ARG A 500 -17.68 -12.31 19.95
C ARG A 500 -16.72 -12.91 18.96
N GLN A 501 -15.52 -12.34 18.87
CA GLN A 501 -14.44 -12.85 18.06
C GLN A 501 -13.15 -12.83 18.87
N ASN A 502 -12.51 -13.98 18.99
CA ASN A 502 -11.19 -14.13 19.55
C ASN A 502 -10.28 -14.68 18.46
N SER A 503 -9.13 -14.07 18.27
CA SER A 503 -8.12 -14.59 17.34
C SER A 503 -6.75 -14.50 17.97
N ASP A 504 -5.92 -15.49 17.71
CA ASP A 504 -4.51 -15.48 18.03
C ASP A 504 -3.69 -15.92 16.82
N MET A 505 -2.51 -15.31 16.68
CA MET A 505 -1.60 -15.55 15.58
C MET A 505 -0.18 -15.66 16.09
N TRP A 506 0.53 -16.64 15.57
CA TRP A 506 1.97 -16.77 15.64
C TRP A 506 2.56 -16.59 14.25
N ALA A 507 3.57 -15.75 14.12
CA ALA A 507 4.29 -15.57 12.87
C ALA A 507 5.79 -15.54 13.12
N GLY A 508 6.56 -16.07 12.19
CA GLY A 508 8.02 -16.03 12.20
C GLY A 508 8.59 -15.86 10.80
N LYS A 509 9.61 -15.04 10.66
CA LYS A 509 10.30 -14.77 9.41
C LYS A 509 11.81 -14.79 9.62
N LEU A 510 12.51 -15.50 8.75
CA LEU A 510 13.97 -15.54 8.69
C LEU A 510 14.41 -15.12 7.29
N VAL A 511 15.31 -14.17 7.20
CA VAL A 511 15.94 -13.73 5.96
C VAL A 511 17.46 -13.82 6.11
N VAL A 512 18.11 -14.44 5.14
CA VAL A 512 19.57 -14.55 5.06
C VAL A 512 20.04 -13.84 3.79
N ASN A 513 20.89 -12.84 3.96
CA ASN A 513 21.44 -12.01 2.88
C ASN A 513 22.91 -12.39 2.65
N ILE A 514 23.21 -12.90 1.48
CA ILE A 514 24.51 -13.44 1.11
C ILE A 514 25.09 -12.58 -0.01
N PRO A 515 26.22 -11.87 0.21
CA PRO A 515 26.94 -11.26 -0.90
C PRO A 515 27.41 -12.35 -1.88
N LEU A 516 26.94 -12.28 -3.11
CA LEU A 516 27.26 -13.26 -4.13
C LEU A 516 27.67 -12.57 -5.43
N TRP A 517 28.88 -12.82 -5.92
CA TRP A 517 29.47 -12.14 -7.09
C TRP A 517 29.41 -10.60 -6.96
N LYS A 518 28.74 -9.92 -7.90
CA LYS A 518 28.54 -8.46 -7.91
C LYS A 518 27.19 -8.03 -7.36
N GLY A 519 26.47 -8.94 -6.73
CA GLY A 519 25.12 -8.73 -6.22
C GLY A 519 24.93 -9.24 -4.81
N ASN A 520 23.68 -9.30 -4.40
CA ASN A 520 23.26 -9.82 -3.12
C ASN A 520 22.12 -10.83 -3.31
N MET A 521 22.26 -11.99 -2.73
CA MET A 521 21.23 -13.02 -2.71
C MET A 521 20.54 -13.01 -1.36
N SER A 522 19.23 -12.89 -1.36
CA SER A 522 18.38 -13.01 -0.17
C SER A 522 17.58 -14.30 -0.26
N VAL A 523 17.68 -15.14 0.76
CA VAL A 523 16.90 -16.38 0.89
C VAL A 523 16.20 -16.33 2.23
N GLY A 524 14.95 -16.77 2.27
CA GLY A 524 14.23 -16.74 3.54
C GLY A 524 13.01 -17.65 3.57
N THR A 525 12.45 -17.74 4.77
CA THR A 525 11.20 -18.44 5.03
C THR A 525 10.32 -17.61 5.94
N GLU A 526 9.02 -17.79 5.78
CA GLU A 526 7.99 -17.17 6.59
C GLU A 526 6.95 -18.22 6.97
N LEU A 527 6.58 -18.24 8.23
CA LEU A 527 5.61 -19.17 8.80
C LEU A 527 4.59 -18.36 9.57
N SER A 528 3.30 -18.62 9.38
CA SER A 528 2.26 -18.08 10.26
C SER A 528 1.17 -19.11 10.52
N LYS A 529 0.59 -19.01 11.71
CA LYS A 529 -0.58 -19.77 12.12
C LYS A 529 -1.54 -18.81 12.82
N THR A 530 -2.79 -18.80 12.36
CA THR A 530 -3.87 -18.01 12.95
C THR A 530 -5.03 -18.93 13.29
N ASP A 531 -5.49 -18.84 14.52
CA ASP A 531 -6.71 -19.48 14.99
C ASP A 531 -7.71 -18.38 15.39
N SER A 532 -8.91 -18.41 14.80
CA SER A 532 -9.99 -17.45 15.07
C SER A 532 -11.26 -18.18 15.44
N HIS A 533 -11.89 -17.73 16.53
CA HIS A 533 -13.16 -18.25 17.03
C HIS A 533 -14.18 -17.12 17.07
N GLY A 534 -15.26 -17.26 16.30
CA GLY A 534 -16.38 -16.34 16.24
C GLY A 534 -17.64 -16.96 16.84
N THR A 535 -18.46 -16.16 17.51
CA THR A 535 -19.79 -16.55 17.94
C THR A 535 -20.73 -15.38 17.73
N PHE A 536 -21.78 -15.60 16.95
CA PHE A 536 -22.90 -14.69 16.84
C PHE A 536 -24.10 -15.33 17.51
N LEU A 537 -24.71 -14.64 18.47
CA LEU A 537 -25.92 -15.07 19.17
C LEU A 537 -26.99 -14.01 18.94
N ASN A 538 -28.17 -14.44 18.50
CA ASN A 538 -29.39 -13.64 18.50
C ASN A 538 -30.41 -14.36 19.40
N GLU A 539 -30.79 -13.71 20.50
CA GLU A 539 -31.62 -14.35 21.54
C GLU A 539 -33.02 -14.65 21.05
N GLU A 540 -33.59 -13.77 20.23
CA GLU A 540 -34.91 -13.88 19.63
C GLU A 540 -34.96 -14.84 18.42
N GLN A 541 -33.81 -15.33 17.98
CA GLN A 541 -33.66 -16.23 16.83
C GLN A 541 -34.20 -15.68 15.49
N LEU A 542 -34.26 -14.35 15.34
CA LEU A 542 -34.65 -13.69 14.11
C LEU A 542 -33.66 -13.94 12.99
N VAL A 543 -32.38 -14.08 13.38
CA VAL A 543 -31.27 -14.49 12.52
C VAL A 543 -30.63 -15.69 13.20
N PRO A 544 -30.29 -16.75 12.45
CA PRO A 544 -29.63 -17.92 13.02
C PRO A 544 -28.38 -17.56 13.80
N SER A 545 -28.27 -18.02 15.03
CA SER A 545 -27.05 -17.95 15.80
C SER A 545 -26.01 -18.89 15.20
N THR A 546 -24.76 -18.47 15.13
CA THR A 546 -23.69 -19.22 14.47
C THR A 546 -22.42 -19.24 15.31
N LYS A 547 -21.68 -20.32 15.21
CA LYS A 547 -20.33 -20.46 15.74
C LYS A 547 -19.37 -20.71 14.58
N THR A 548 -18.33 -19.92 14.49
CA THR A 548 -17.36 -19.97 13.40
C THR A 548 -15.97 -20.24 13.95
N ASP A 549 -15.29 -21.25 13.42
CA ASP A 549 -13.88 -21.52 13.71
C ASP A 549 -13.09 -21.42 12.40
N ILE A 550 -12.02 -20.63 12.39
CA ILE A 550 -11.13 -20.45 11.23
C ILE A 550 -9.72 -20.80 11.67
N HIS A 551 -9.13 -21.78 10.99
CA HIS A 551 -7.75 -22.19 11.19
C HIS A 551 -6.97 -21.90 9.92
N GLU A 552 -6.01 -20.99 9.97
CA GLU A 552 -5.17 -20.65 8.85
C GLU A 552 -3.71 -20.92 9.15
N ARG A 553 -3.03 -21.53 8.21
CA ARG A 553 -1.58 -21.74 8.22
C ARG A 553 -1.00 -21.28 6.88
N ASN A 554 0.00 -20.43 6.96
CA ASN A 554 0.79 -20.02 5.82
C ASN A 554 2.25 -20.46 6.02
N ILE A 555 2.82 -21.09 5.00
CA ILE A 555 4.23 -21.47 4.90
C ILE A 555 4.75 -20.91 3.60
N ALA A 556 5.72 -20.01 3.69
CA ALA A 556 6.34 -19.42 2.52
C ALA A 556 7.85 -19.59 2.53
N GLY A 557 8.43 -19.77 1.36
CA GLY A 557 9.86 -19.76 1.12
C GLY A 557 10.18 -18.89 -0.09
N PHE A 558 11.27 -18.14 -0.04
CA PHE A 558 11.64 -17.26 -1.15
C PHE A 558 13.15 -17.22 -1.36
N ALA A 559 13.51 -16.90 -2.60
CA ALA A 559 14.86 -16.56 -3.00
C ALA A 559 14.82 -15.37 -3.95
N GLN A 560 15.69 -14.41 -3.74
CA GLN A 560 15.80 -13.20 -4.55
C GLN A 560 17.28 -12.86 -4.76
N TYR A 561 17.65 -12.49 -5.99
CA TYR A 561 18.97 -12.00 -6.32
C TYR A 561 18.88 -10.56 -6.84
N GLY A 562 19.63 -9.66 -6.25
CA GLY A 562 19.74 -8.27 -6.63
C GLY A 562 21.14 -7.93 -7.12
N LEU A 563 21.25 -7.34 -8.31
CA LEU A 563 22.51 -6.98 -8.95
C LEU A 563 22.50 -5.51 -9.34
N VAL A 564 23.56 -4.78 -8.98
CA VAL A 564 23.75 -3.38 -9.39
C VAL A 564 25.03 -3.29 -10.25
N LEU A 565 24.86 -3.02 -11.54
CA LEU A 565 25.91 -2.88 -12.53
C LEU A 565 25.92 -1.46 -13.08
N SER A 566 26.80 -0.59 -12.59
CA SER A 566 26.98 0.77 -13.11
C SER A 566 25.66 1.52 -13.39
N LYS A 567 25.03 1.27 -14.53
CA LYS A 567 23.79 1.90 -15.00
C LYS A 567 22.55 1.02 -14.86
N TRP A 568 22.73 -0.28 -14.57
CA TRP A 568 21.70 -1.27 -14.51
C TRP A 568 21.47 -1.75 -13.09
N THR A 569 20.21 -1.86 -12.70
CA THR A 569 19.82 -2.56 -11.48
C THR A 569 18.87 -3.68 -11.87
N VAL A 570 19.20 -4.90 -11.50
CA VAL A 570 18.39 -6.09 -11.82
C VAL A 570 18.03 -6.78 -10.53
N GLY A 571 16.76 -7.08 -10.35
CA GLY A 571 16.23 -7.91 -9.27
C GLY A 571 15.47 -9.08 -9.88
N LEU A 572 15.79 -10.29 -9.47
CA LEU A 572 15.10 -11.50 -9.87
C LEU A 572 14.76 -12.28 -8.61
N GLY A 573 13.54 -12.76 -8.49
CA GLY A 573 13.14 -13.52 -7.33
C GLY A 573 11.97 -14.46 -7.61
N VAL A 574 11.78 -15.38 -6.69
CA VAL A 574 10.64 -16.27 -6.65
C VAL A 574 10.23 -16.49 -5.19
N ARG A 575 8.94 -16.46 -4.94
CA ARG A 575 8.33 -16.82 -3.66
C ARG A 575 7.37 -17.98 -3.91
N TYR A 576 7.41 -18.96 -3.04
CA TYR A 576 6.44 -20.04 -2.96
C TYR A 576 5.63 -19.86 -1.69
N GLU A 577 4.31 -19.98 -1.78
CA GLU A 577 3.40 -19.94 -0.64
C GLU A 577 2.47 -21.16 -0.64
N ASN A 578 2.35 -21.78 0.53
CA ASN A 578 1.34 -22.77 0.83
C ASN A 578 0.43 -22.22 1.93
N ILE A 579 -0.79 -21.87 1.57
CA ILE A 579 -1.81 -21.37 2.48
C ILE A 579 -2.89 -22.43 2.59
N VAL A 580 -3.20 -22.82 3.82
CA VAL A 580 -4.32 -23.70 4.13
C VAL A 580 -5.22 -22.98 5.12
N ARG A 581 -6.47 -22.77 4.72
CA ARG A 581 -7.53 -22.17 5.54
C ARG A 581 -8.69 -23.14 5.65
N ASP A 582 -8.96 -23.60 6.86
CA ASP A 582 -10.14 -24.38 7.20
C ASP A 582 -11.17 -23.46 7.87
N TYR A 583 -12.36 -23.45 7.32
CA TYR A 583 -13.50 -22.70 7.83
C TYR A 583 -14.56 -23.70 8.31
N LEU A 584 -14.94 -23.62 9.59
CA LEU A 584 -15.99 -24.43 10.18
C LEU A 584 -17.14 -23.52 10.63
N SER A 585 -18.37 -23.91 10.32
CA SER A 585 -19.60 -23.31 10.85
C SER A 585 -20.30 -24.35 11.69
N ASP A 586 -20.54 -24.01 12.95
CA ASP A 586 -21.16 -24.91 13.95
C ASP A 586 -20.49 -26.30 14.05
N GLY A 587 -19.14 -26.29 13.95
CA GLY A 587 -18.30 -27.48 13.98
C GLY A 587 -18.25 -28.30 12.68
N VAL A 588 -18.96 -27.87 11.63
CA VAL A 588 -18.95 -28.54 10.32
C VAL A 588 -18.08 -27.76 9.36
N LYS A 589 -17.08 -28.43 8.77
CA LYS A 589 -16.21 -27.82 7.78
C LYS A 589 -16.99 -27.46 6.53
N GLN A 590 -16.82 -26.22 6.07
CA GLN A 590 -17.42 -25.70 4.85
C GLN A 590 -16.37 -25.72 3.72
N ASP A 591 -16.49 -26.68 2.82
CA ASP A 591 -15.50 -26.89 1.75
C ASP A 591 -15.53 -25.80 0.67
N ASP A 592 -16.67 -25.14 0.48
CA ASP A 592 -16.86 -24.04 -0.46
C ASP A 592 -16.14 -22.74 -0.08
N VAL A 593 -15.90 -22.53 1.22
CA VAL A 593 -15.15 -21.37 1.75
C VAL A 593 -13.80 -21.75 2.34
N SER A 594 -13.53 -23.03 2.61
CA SER A 594 -12.20 -23.54 2.93
C SER A 594 -11.31 -23.48 1.69
N ARG A 595 -10.05 -23.12 1.85
CA ARG A 595 -9.13 -22.91 0.71
C ARG A 595 -7.76 -23.53 0.98
N LYS A 596 -7.17 -24.03 -0.12
CA LYS A 596 -5.78 -24.47 -0.14
C LYS A 596 -5.11 -23.92 -1.37
N TYR A 597 -4.10 -23.10 -1.17
CA TYR A 597 -3.32 -22.49 -2.24
C TYR A 597 -1.89 -22.99 -2.21
N ASN A 598 -1.33 -23.24 -3.41
CA ASN A 598 0.07 -23.58 -3.60
C ASN A 598 0.54 -22.78 -4.81
N ASN A 599 1.09 -21.61 -4.58
CA ASN A 599 1.39 -20.67 -5.63
C ASN A 599 2.86 -20.28 -5.65
N PHE A 600 3.38 -20.07 -6.86
CA PHE A 600 4.68 -19.47 -7.10
C PHE A 600 4.48 -18.04 -7.59
N PHE A 601 5.20 -17.12 -6.99
CA PHE A 601 5.17 -15.70 -7.32
C PHE A 601 6.55 -15.27 -7.84
N PRO A 602 6.80 -15.39 -9.16
CA PRO A 602 8.01 -14.87 -9.76
C PRO A 602 7.97 -13.35 -9.79
N ASN A 603 9.11 -12.70 -9.60
CA ASN A 603 9.28 -11.28 -9.78
C ASN A 603 10.56 -10.98 -10.56
N LEU A 604 10.48 -9.97 -11.42
CA LEU A 604 11.60 -9.42 -12.16
C LEU A 604 11.52 -7.89 -12.10
N SER A 605 12.59 -7.27 -11.69
CA SER A 605 12.75 -5.83 -11.74
C SER A 605 14.03 -5.49 -12.49
N VAL A 606 13.93 -4.72 -13.54
CA VAL A 606 15.08 -4.24 -14.31
C VAL A 606 14.97 -2.74 -14.47
N SER A 607 15.99 -2.02 -14.03
CA SER A 607 16.05 -0.58 -14.26
C SER A 607 17.40 -0.17 -14.83
N CYS A 608 17.38 0.91 -15.62
CA CYS A 608 18.58 1.48 -16.19
C CYS A 608 18.56 2.99 -16.03
N ASN A 609 19.67 3.54 -15.54
CA ASN A 609 19.89 4.97 -15.44
C ASN A 609 21.10 5.36 -16.33
N LYS A 610 20.86 6.06 -17.43
CA LYS A 610 21.90 6.50 -18.38
C LYS A 610 21.72 7.97 -18.73
N GLY A 611 22.47 8.85 -18.06
CA GLY A 611 22.37 10.30 -18.25
C GLY A 611 20.98 10.79 -17.85
N ASN A 612 20.26 11.41 -18.76
CA ASN A 612 18.90 11.91 -18.55
C ASN A 612 17.81 10.85 -18.79
N TRP A 613 18.19 9.58 -19.02
CA TRP A 613 17.27 8.50 -19.31
C TRP A 613 17.18 7.56 -18.14
N TYR A 614 15.97 7.38 -17.62
CA TYR A 614 15.62 6.34 -16.66
C TYR A 614 14.49 5.48 -17.24
N TRP A 615 14.65 4.15 -17.17
CA TRP A 615 13.57 3.24 -17.46
C TRP A 615 13.57 2.10 -16.44
N GLN A 616 12.39 1.60 -16.14
CA GLN A 616 12.17 0.50 -15.23
C GLN A 616 11.11 -0.43 -15.79
N LEU A 617 11.38 -1.74 -15.74
CA LEU A 617 10.45 -2.81 -16.00
C LEU A 617 10.29 -3.61 -14.72
N ASN A 618 9.05 -3.77 -14.27
CA ASN A 618 8.72 -4.68 -13.18
C ASN A 618 7.69 -5.68 -13.67
N ILE A 619 7.94 -6.95 -13.44
CA ILE A 619 7.03 -8.06 -13.69
C ILE A 619 6.86 -8.75 -12.35
N ASN A 620 5.66 -8.71 -11.79
CA ASN A 620 5.32 -9.37 -10.55
C ASN A 620 4.04 -10.15 -10.77
N GLU A 621 4.02 -11.39 -10.38
CA GLU A 621 2.77 -12.13 -10.21
C GLU A 621 2.27 -11.89 -8.79
N LYS A 622 0.99 -11.60 -8.65
CA LYS A 622 0.30 -11.33 -7.39
C LYS A 622 -1.03 -12.07 -7.36
N ILE A 623 -1.57 -12.28 -6.17
CA ILE A 623 -2.90 -12.87 -5.96
C ILE A 623 -3.98 -11.85 -6.35
#